data_97b06b761ffb357dbb54d728f2af40d0
#
_entry.id   97b06b761ffb357dbb54d728f2af40d0
#
_cell.length_a   1.000
_cell.length_b   1.000
_cell.length_c   1.000
_cell.angle_alpha   90.00
_cell.angle_beta   90.00
_cell.angle_gamma   90.00
#
_symmetry.space_group_name_H-M   'P 1'
#
loop_
_entity.id
_entity.type
_entity.pdbx_description
1 polymer ?
#
loop_
_entity_poly.entity_id
_entity_poly.type
_entity_poly.pdbx_seq_one_letter_code
_entity_poly.pdbx_strand_id
1 'polypeptide(L)'
;MRWKTILLSIAPLLAAEALTRGQELIDRMVARVENDIILQSEVSALGHYQQFVDGKTESDGKILDRLIDQWIVRNEADTARFPHPSDAEVAHGVGRLQASFASTEEYESRKKQAGLSDLDIRAMVAMQLYLSNYLNSRFRSAVQIAPKEVEDFYQDAVVTRAKARNQAPPALDASREYIQEALVQRGINEQADRWLKESRARLRVAKFLSEGAK
;
A
#
# COMPACT_ATOMS: atom_id res chain seq x y z
N MET A 1 48.12 -14.44 75.29
CA MET A 1 46.85 -14.73 74.54
C MET A 1 46.51 -13.51 73.71
N ARG A 2 46.65 -13.61 72.39
CA ARG A 2 46.52 -12.45 71.41
C ARG A 2 45.24 -12.63 70.67
N TRP A 3 44.25 -11.75 70.93
CA TRP A 3 43.02 -11.67 70.17
C TRP A 3 43.29 -10.90 68.88
N LYS A 4 43.00 -11.53 67.71
CA LYS A 4 43.02 -10.91 66.41
C LYS A 4 41.58 -10.46 66.10
N THR A 5 41.40 -9.15 66.04
CA THR A 5 40.21 -8.50 65.57
C THR A 5 40.14 -8.58 64.03
N ILE A 6 39.12 -9.25 63.51
CA ILE A 6 38.80 -9.31 62.06
C ILE A 6 37.90 -8.12 61.77
N LEU A 7 38.40 -7.14 60.99
CA LEU A 7 37.65 -6.02 60.43
C LEU A 7 36.96 -6.55 59.18
N LEU A 8 35.65 -6.66 59.26
CA LEU A 8 34.78 -7.00 58.12
C LEU A 8 34.50 -5.70 57.33
N SER A 9 35.12 -5.56 56.14
CA SER A 9 34.94 -4.43 55.25
C SER A 9 33.66 -4.65 54.41
N ILE A 10 32.59 -3.89 54.68
CA ILE A 10 31.36 -3.87 53.90
C ILE A 10 31.57 -2.86 52.79
N ALA A 11 31.75 -3.33 51.55
CA ALA A 11 31.72 -2.50 50.35
C ALA A 11 30.26 -2.22 49.97
N PRO A 12 29.84 -0.95 49.77
CA PRO A 12 28.52 -0.66 49.25
C PRO A 12 28.47 -0.97 47.75
N LEU A 13 27.64 -1.94 47.37
CA LEU A 13 27.31 -2.25 46.02
C LEU A 13 26.41 -1.13 45.47
N LEU A 14 27.01 -0.15 44.79
CA LEU A 14 26.28 0.87 44.01
C LEU A 14 25.58 0.17 42.82
N ALA A 15 24.29 -0.14 42.99
CA ALA A 15 23.42 -0.52 41.92
C ALA A 15 23.22 0.71 41.01
N ALA A 16 23.97 0.76 39.91
CA ALA A 16 23.71 1.69 38.82
C ALA A 16 22.38 1.26 38.15
N GLU A 17 21.26 1.87 38.56
CA GLU A 17 20.02 1.81 37.78
C GLU A 17 20.28 2.49 36.44
N ALA A 18 20.54 1.68 35.41
CA ALA A 18 20.51 2.12 34.04
C ALA A 18 19.07 2.53 33.73
N LEU A 19 18.78 3.83 33.87
CA LEU A 19 17.59 4.45 33.28
C LEU A 19 17.67 4.24 31.78
N THR A 20 17.09 3.14 31.30
CA THR A 20 16.70 3.00 29.89
C THR A 20 15.64 4.05 29.61
N ARG A 21 16.08 5.27 29.26
CA ARG A 21 15.23 6.24 28.60
C ARG A 21 14.82 5.59 27.30
N GLY A 22 13.61 4.99 27.28
CA GLY A 22 12.94 4.68 26.03
C GLY A 22 12.92 5.98 25.24
N GLN A 23 13.69 6.05 24.14
CA GLN A 23 13.51 7.10 23.17
C GLN A 23 12.07 6.97 22.70
N GLU A 24 11.20 7.87 23.16
CA GLU A 24 9.90 8.06 22.59
C GLU A 24 10.16 8.50 21.15
N LEU A 25 9.97 7.58 20.21
CA LEU A 25 10.16 7.83 18.78
C LEU A 25 9.03 8.78 18.36
N ILE A 26 9.29 10.08 18.47
CA ILE A 26 8.36 11.10 17.98
C ILE A 26 8.32 10.94 16.45
N ASP A 27 7.19 10.47 15.93
CA ASP A 27 7.01 10.29 14.50
C ASP A 27 7.00 11.66 13.81
N ARG A 28 7.70 11.74 12.69
CA ARG A 28 7.92 13.00 12.00
C ARG A 28 6.78 13.28 11.02
N MET A 29 6.18 14.46 11.11
CA MET A 29 5.26 14.95 10.10
C MET A 29 6.02 15.21 8.78
N VAL A 30 5.58 14.56 7.70
CA VAL A 30 6.19 14.70 6.36
C VAL A 30 5.30 15.45 5.37
N ALA A 31 4.00 15.54 5.65
CA ALA A 31 3.11 16.43 4.92
C ALA A 31 1.90 16.82 5.78
N ARG A 32 1.24 17.90 5.36
CA ARG A 32 -0.08 18.29 5.81
C ARG A 32 -0.99 18.43 4.59
N VAL A 33 -2.15 17.81 4.65
CA VAL A 33 -3.20 17.89 3.63
C VAL A 33 -4.43 18.46 4.32
N GLU A 34 -4.80 19.69 4.00
CA GLU A 34 -5.80 20.47 4.72
C GLU A 34 -5.48 20.57 6.23
N ASN A 35 -6.27 19.89 7.06
CA ASN A 35 -6.10 19.83 8.51
C ASN A 35 -5.46 18.52 8.99
N ASP A 36 -5.28 17.53 8.10
CA ASP A 36 -4.72 16.23 8.42
C ASP A 36 -3.21 16.21 8.17
N ILE A 37 -2.52 15.33 8.88
CA ILE A 37 -1.08 15.14 8.76
C ILE A 37 -0.77 13.76 8.20
N ILE A 38 0.32 13.66 7.45
CA ILE A 38 0.93 12.39 7.03
C ILE A 38 2.28 12.27 7.74
N LEU A 39 2.52 11.10 8.32
CA LEU A 39 3.68 10.80 9.13
C LEU A 39 4.73 10.01 8.35
N GLN A 40 5.99 10.06 8.79
CA GLN A 40 7.08 9.28 8.19
C GLN A 40 6.83 7.78 8.34
N SER A 41 6.20 7.34 9.43
CA SER A 41 5.83 5.93 9.64
C SER A 41 4.87 5.44 8.55
N GLU A 42 3.94 6.27 8.07
CA GLU A 42 3.01 5.90 7.00
C GLU A 42 3.75 5.74 5.66
N VAL A 43 4.72 6.63 5.38
CA VAL A 43 5.60 6.51 4.20
C VAL A 43 6.39 5.20 4.28
N SER A 44 6.99 4.91 5.43
CA SER A 44 7.76 3.69 5.64
C SER A 44 6.88 2.44 5.52
N ALA A 45 5.69 2.45 6.12
CA ALA A 45 4.75 1.32 6.06
C ALA A 45 4.33 0.99 4.62
N LEU A 46 3.99 2.02 3.82
CA LEU A 46 3.65 1.81 2.41
C LEU A 46 4.87 1.35 1.61
N GLY A 47 6.07 1.86 1.90
CA GLY A 47 7.32 1.42 1.28
C GLY A 47 7.63 -0.06 1.58
N HIS A 48 7.47 -0.50 2.83
CA HIS A 48 7.62 -1.90 3.23
C HIS A 48 6.59 -2.81 2.51
N TYR A 49 5.36 -2.34 2.38
CA TYR A 49 4.33 -3.06 1.65
C TYR A 49 4.67 -3.18 0.15
N GLN A 50 5.16 -2.12 -0.50
CA GLN A 50 5.65 -2.18 -1.89
C GLN A 50 6.83 -3.17 -2.01
N GLN A 51 7.80 -3.13 -1.08
CA GLN A 51 8.91 -4.07 -1.07
C GLN A 51 8.43 -5.53 -0.95
N PHE A 52 7.40 -5.77 -0.14
CA PHE A 52 6.81 -7.09 0.00
C PHE A 52 6.14 -7.57 -1.29
N VAL A 53 5.29 -6.74 -1.91
CA VAL A 53 4.50 -7.15 -3.09
C VAL A 53 5.35 -7.15 -4.35
N ASP A 54 6.11 -6.07 -4.60
CA ASP A 54 6.79 -5.81 -5.88
C ASP A 54 8.29 -6.17 -5.85
N GLY A 55 8.83 -6.53 -4.67
CA GLY A 55 10.27 -6.75 -4.46
C GLY A 55 11.11 -5.48 -4.52
N LYS A 56 10.50 -4.32 -4.60
CA LYS A 56 11.16 -3.00 -4.65
C LYS A 56 10.23 -1.94 -4.08
N THR A 57 10.81 -0.85 -3.58
CA THR A 57 10.09 0.33 -3.14
C THR A 57 10.40 1.55 -4.01
N GLU A 58 9.48 2.49 -4.07
CA GLU A 58 9.69 3.80 -4.68
C GLU A 58 10.45 4.74 -3.71
N SER A 59 10.85 5.91 -4.19
CA SER A 59 11.39 6.96 -3.31
C SER A 59 10.30 7.49 -2.36
N ASP A 60 10.70 7.94 -1.17
CA ASP A 60 9.79 8.49 -0.16
C ASP A 60 8.88 9.61 -0.71
N GLY A 61 9.41 10.45 -1.61
CA GLY A 61 8.64 11.50 -2.27
C GLY A 61 7.49 10.95 -3.12
N LYS A 62 7.72 9.87 -3.87
CA LYS A 62 6.67 9.21 -4.66
C LYS A 62 5.66 8.48 -3.77
N ILE A 63 6.14 7.83 -2.70
CA ILE A 63 5.26 7.18 -1.72
C ILE A 63 4.37 8.23 -1.05
N LEU A 64 4.94 9.38 -0.68
CA LEU A 64 4.17 10.48 -0.11
C LEU A 64 3.10 11.00 -1.09
N ASP A 65 3.42 11.12 -2.38
CA ASP A 65 2.43 11.50 -3.39
C ASP A 65 1.28 10.49 -3.47
N ARG A 66 1.57 9.19 -3.38
CA ARG A 66 0.54 8.15 -3.32
C ARG A 66 -0.31 8.23 -2.05
N LEU A 67 0.30 8.52 -0.90
CA LEU A 67 -0.44 8.71 0.35
C LEU A 67 -1.38 9.92 0.28
N ILE A 68 -0.96 11.00 -0.37
CA ILE A 68 -1.82 12.16 -0.61
C ILE A 68 -3.01 11.79 -1.51
N ASP A 69 -2.78 11.03 -2.59
CA ASP A 69 -3.86 10.54 -3.46
C ASP A 69 -4.81 9.59 -2.71
N GLN A 70 -4.27 8.68 -1.90
CA GLN A 70 -5.07 7.80 -1.04
C GLN A 70 -5.90 8.60 -0.02
N TRP A 71 -5.32 9.65 0.55
CA TRP A 71 -6.03 10.55 1.45
C TRP A 71 -7.24 11.21 0.75
N ILE A 72 -7.05 11.71 -0.49
CA ILE A 72 -8.13 12.32 -1.28
C ILE A 72 -9.27 11.32 -1.50
N VAL A 73 -8.94 10.11 -1.96
CA VAL A 73 -9.97 9.08 -2.23
C VAL A 73 -10.70 8.70 -0.95
N ARG A 74 -9.96 8.48 0.14
CA ARG A 74 -10.51 8.11 1.44
C ARG A 74 -11.43 9.20 1.98
N ASN A 75 -10.98 10.45 1.98
CA ASN A 75 -11.76 11.58 2.48
C ASN A 75 -13.09 11.75 1.73
N GLU A 76 -13.08 11.57 0.41
CA GLU A 76 -14.30 11.60 -0.41
C GLU A 76 -15.21 10.39 -0.13
N ALA A 77 -14.64 9.18 0.02
CA ALA A 77 -15.39 7.99 0.36
C ALA A 77 -16.05 8.11 1.74
N ASP A 78 -15.32 8.60 2.73
CA ASP A 78 -15.81 8.81 4.10
C ASP A 78 -16.92 9.88 4.13
N THR A 79 -16.74 10.98 3.40
CA THR A 79 -17.75 12.03 3.24
C THR A 79 -19.04 11.50 2.60
N ALA A 80 -18.89 10.62 1.60
CA ALA A 80 -20.00 9.93 0.95
C ALA A 80 -20.61 8.81 1.81
N ARG A 81 -20.04 8.50 2.99
CA ARG A 81 -20.40 7.35 3.84
C ARG A 81 -20.37 6.03 3.07
N PHE A 82 -19.36 5.89 2.22
CA PHE A 82 -19.19 4.67 1.43
C PHE A 82 -18.89 3.48 2.37
N PRO A 83 -19.50 2.30 2.16
CA PRO A 83 -19.31 1.17 3.06
C PRO A 83 -17.87 0.65 3.01
N HIS A 84 -17.32 0.36 4.20
CA HIS A 84 -16.04 -0.34 4.31
C HIS A 84 -16.18 -1.79 3.87
N PRO A 85 -15.11 -2.40 3.35
CA PRO A 85 -15.12 -3.83 3.02
C PRO A 85 -15.36 -4.68 4.28
N SER A 86 -16.14 -5.72 4.12
CA SER A 86 -16.39 -6.71 5.18
C SER A 86 -15.13 -7.53 5.49
N ASP A 87 -15.10 -8.15 6.67
CA ASP A 87 -14.02 -9.07 7.05
C ASP A 87 -13.83 -10.22 6.06
N ALA A 88 -14.91 -10.72 5.45
CA ALA A 88 -14.88 -11.78 4.45
C ALA A 88 -14.21 -11.29 3.14
N GLU A 89 -14.53 -10.08 2.67
CA GLU A 89 -13.89 -9.48 1.49
C GLU A 89 -12.41 -9.24 1.72
N VAL A 90 -12.03 -8.74 2.91
CA VAL A 90 -10.63 -8.56 3.28
C VAL A 90 -9.89 -9.90 3.34
N ALA A 91 -10.48 -10.92 3.96
CA ALA A 91 -9.88 -12.25 4.00
C ALA A 91 -9.69 -12.84 2.59
N HIS A 92 -10.69 -12.68 1.71
CA HIS A 92 -10.58 -13.08 0.31
C HIS A 92 -9.49 -12.28 -0.43
N GLY A 93 -9.39 -10.98 -0.17
CA GLY A 93 -8.32 -10.12 -0.72
C GLY A 93 -6.92 -10.57 -0.31
N VAL A 94 -6.72 -10.90 0.97
CA VAL A 94 -5.46 -11.47 1.48
C VAL A 94 -5.16 -12.81 0.81
N GLY A 95 -6.16 -13.70 0.65
CA GLY A 95 -5.98 -14.98 -0.04
C GLY A 95 -5.55 -14.80 -1.50
N ARG A 96 -6.12 -13.84 -2.23
CA ARG A 96 -5.69 -13.50 -3.60
C ARG A 96 -4.27 -12.95 -3.63
N LEU A 97 -3.91 -12.12 -2.67
CA LEU A 97 -2.54 -11.61 -2.55
C LEU A 97 -1.55 -12.77 -2.31
N GLN A 98 -1.85 -13.68 -1.40
CA GLN A 98 -1.03 -14.88 -1.17
C GLN A 98 -0.88 -15.73 -2.44
N ALA A 99 -1.96 -15.94 -3.17
CA ALA A 99 -1.98 -16.72 -4.41
C ALA A 99 -1.22 -16.03 -5.57
N SER A 100 -0.86 -14.76 -5.46
CA SER A 100 -0.05 -14.05 -6.46
C SER A 100 1.45 -14.33 -6.35
N PHE A 101 1.90 -14.93 -5.23
CA PHE A 101 3.28 -15.37 -5.05
C PHE A 101 3.48 -16.78 -5.62
N ALA A 102 4.70 -17.12 -6.00
CA ALA A 102 5.00 -18.42 -6.58
C ALA A 102 4.82 -19.58 -5.58
N SER A 103 4.97 -19.31 -4.27
CA SER A 103 4.72 -20.28 -3.20
C SER A 103 4.42 -19.58 -1.86
N THR A 104 3.89 -20.35 -0.91
CA THR A 104 3.67 -19.88 0.47
C THR A 104 5.00 -19.50 1.15
N GLU A 105 6.07 -20.24 0.86
CA GLU A 105 7.41 -19.97 1.40
C GLU A 105 7.95 -18.62 0.90
N GLU A 106 7.73 -18.29 -0.37
CA GLU A 106 8.10 -16.98 -0.92
C GLU A 106 7.30 -15.86 -0.25
N TYR A 107 5.99 -16.02 -0.09
CA TYR A 107 5.13 -15.07 0.60
C TYR A 107 5.64 -14.80 2.04
N GLU A 108 5.87 -15.85 2.82
CA GLU A 108 6.35 -15.72 4.21
C GLU A 108 7.76 -15.13 4.29
N SER A 109 8.64 -15.51 3.37
CA SER A 109 10.00 -14.95 3.29
C SER A 109 9.98 -13.45 3.00
N ARG A 110 9.21 -13.00 2.00
CA ARG A 110 9.10 -11.58 1.66
C ARG A 110 8.41 -10.77 2.77
N LYS A 111 7.35 -11.33 3.38
CA LYS A 111 6.69 -10.72 4.53
C LYS A 111 7.67 -10.45 5.67
N LYS A 112 8.48 -11.45 6.02
CA LYS A 112 9.52 -11.33 7.05
C LYS A 112 10.59 -10.31 6.68
N GLN A 113 11.06 -10.30 5.42
CA GLN A 113 12.07 -9.34 4.95
C GLN A 113 11.55 -7.90 4.99
N ALA A 114 10.29 -7.69 4.70
CA ALA A 114 9.63 -6.38 4.77
C ALA A 114 9.25 -5.98 6.21
N GLY A 115 9.41 -6.87 7.19
CA GLY A 115 9.05 -6.60 8.59
C GLY A 115 7.55 -6.45 8.83
N LEU A 116 6.70 -7.07 7.99
CA LEU A 116 5.25 -6.95 8.06
C LEU A 116 4.63 -8.08 8.87
N SER A 117 3.66 -7.75 9.70
CA SER A 117 2.78 -8.71 10.35
C SER A 117 1.55 -9.02 9.47
N ASP A 118 0.83 -10.09 9.82
CA ASP A 118 -0.45 -10.40 9.16
C ASP A 118 -1.48 -9.29 9.36
N LEU A 119 -1.41 -8.58 10.49
CA LEU A 119 -2.29 -7.45 10.77
C LEU A 119 -1.98 -6.27 9.83
N ASP A 120 -0.70 -5.98 9.57
CA ASP A 120 -0.29 -4.92 8.65
C ASP A 120 -0.78 -5.22 7.23
N ILE A 121 -0.58 -6.47 6.75
CA ILE A 121 -1.03 -6.89 5.43
C ILE A 121 -2.56 -6.80 5.33
N ARG A 122 -3.28 -7.27 6.36
CA ARG A 122 -4.73 -7.19 6.40
C ARG A 122 -5.23 -5.75 6.34
N ALA A 123 -4.60 -4.84 7.08
CA ALA A 123 -4.94 -3.41 7.08
C ALA A 123 -4.68 -2.77 5.70
N MET A 124 -3.54 -3.07 5.07
CA MET A 124 -3.22 -2.59 3.73
C MET A 124 -4.20 -3.09 2.67
N VAL A 125 -4.54 -4.39 2.70
CA VAL A 125 -5.55 -4.99 1.80
C VAL A 125 -6.92 -4.37 2.02
N ALA A 126 -7.34 -4.16 3.27
CA ALA A 126 -8.61 -3.52 3.59
C ALA A 126 -8.68 -2.10 3.02
N MET A 127 -7.61 -1.30 3.19
CA MET A 127 -7.52 0.04 2.63
C MET A 127 -7.56 0.02 1.10
N GLN A 128 -6.79 -0.85 0.45
CA GLN A 128 -6.81 -0.98 -1.02
C GLN A 128 -8.19 -1.33 -1.55
N LEU A 129 -8.87 -2.28 -0.91
CA LEU A 129 -10.25 -2.65 -1.27
C LEU A 129 -11.21 -1.47 -1.09
N TYR A 130 -11.12 -0.75 0.03
CA TYR A 130 -11.97 0.40 0.30
C TYR A 130 -11.85 1.47 -0.80
N LEU A 131 -10.61 1.86 -1.11
CA LEU A 131 -10.33 2.87 -2.12
C LEU A 131 -10.75 2.41 -3.53
N SER A 132 -10.42 1.17 -3.91
CA SER A 132 -10.75 0.63 -5.23
C SER A 132 -12.26 0.46 -5.42
N ASN A 133 -12.98 0.00 -4.40
CA ASN A 133 -14.43 -0.14 -4.44
C ASN A 133 -15.12 1.22 -4.59
N TYR A 134 -14.64 2.25 -3.88
CA TYR A 134 -15.15 3.60 -4.04
C TYR A 134 -14.92 4.15 -5.46
N LEU A 135 -13.71 4.04 -6.01
CA LEU A 135 -13.41 4.50 -7.36
C LEU A 135 -14.24 3.75 -8.41
N ASN A 136 -14.40 2.44 -8.26
CA ASN A 136 -15.31 1.64 -9.10
C ASN A 136 -16.75 2.15 -9.03
N SER A 137 -17.28 2.33 -7.83
CA SER A 137 -18.65 2.85 -7.64
C SER A 137 -18.84 4.23 -8.27
N ARG A 138 -17.83 5.09 -8.18
CA ARG A 138 -17.90 6.46 -8.66
C ARG A 138 -17.82 6.58 -10.18
N PHE A 139 -16.93 5.80 -10.82
CA PHE A 139 -16.55 6.03 -12.22
C PHE A 139 -17.04 4.96 -13.20
N ARG A 140 -17.39 3.75 -12.74
CA ARG A 140 -17.74 2.64 -13.63
C ARG A 140 -18.87 2.97 -14.59
N SER A 141 -19.91 3.67 -14.12
CA SER A 141 -21.08 4.04 -14.96
C SER A 141 -20.75 5.08 -16.05
N ALA A 142 -19.67 5.83 -15.89
CA ALA A 142 -19.22 6.83 -16.87
C ALA A 142 -18.30 6.23 -17.96
N VAL A 143 -17.87 4.98 -17.80
CA VAL A 143 -16.99 4.30 -18.77
C VAL A 143 -17.85 3.54 -19.76
N GLN A 144 -17.72 3.88 -21.04
CA GLN A 144 -18.37 3.19 -22.16
C GLN A 144 -17.28 2.62 -23.06
N ILE A 145 -17.38 1.35 -23.40
CA ILE A 145 -16.41 0.64 -24.26
C ILE A 145 -17.07 0.35 -25.61
N ALA A 146 -16.50 0.91 -26.67
CA ALA A 146 -16.97 0.63 -28.02
C ALA A 146 -16.55 -0.78 -28.48
N PRO A 147 -17.33 -1.46 -29.31
CA PRO A 147 -16.97 -2.78 -29.85
C PRO A 147 -15.59 -2.80 -30.52
N LYS A 148 -15.24 -1.72 -31.23
CA LYS A 148 -13.93 -1.57 -31.86
C LYS A 148 -12.77 -1.57 -30.86
N GLU A 149 -12.93 -1.00 -29.68
CA GLU A 149 -11.88 -1.00 -28.65
C GLU A 149 -11.58 -2.41 -28.15
N VAL A 150 -12.62 -3.27 -28.08
CA VAL A 150 -12.46 -4.69 -27.73
C VAL A 150 -11.68 -5.43 -28.81
N GLU A 151 -11.97 -5.17 -30.09
CA GLU A 151 -11.27 -5.77 -31.23
C GLU A 151 -9.83 -5.30 -31.30
N ASP A 152 -9.57 -4.00 -31.16
CA ASP A 152 -8.22 -3.42 -31.15
C ASP A 152 -7.39 -4.01 -29.99
N PHE A 153 -7.97 -4.05 -28.76
CA PHE A 153 -7.28 -4.65 -27.63
C PHE A 153 -6.97 -6.14 -27.82
N TYR A 154 -7.90 -6.89 -28.44
CA TYR A 154 -7.67 -8.29 -28.75
C TYR A 154 -6.48 -8.46 -29.69
N GLN A 155 -6.39 -7.69 -30.77
CA GLN A 155 -5.28 -7.78 -31.73
C GLN A 155 -3.96 -7.33 -31.08
N ASP A 156 -3.95 -6.18 -30.38
CA ASP A 156 -2.74 -5.56 -29.87
C ASP A 156 -2.17 -6.29 -28.64
N ALA A 157 -3.04 -6.78 -27.75
CA ALA A 157 -2.60 -7.39 -26.49
C ALA A 157 -2.69 -8.92 -26.53
N VAL A 158 -3.82 -9.50 -26.91
CA VAL A 158 -4.06 -10.94 -26.81
C VAL A 158 -3.32 -11.70 -27.90
N VAL A 159 -3.53 -11.32 -29.18
CA VAL A 159 -2.91 -11.97 -30.32
C VAL A 159 -1.40 -11.78 -30.30
N THR A 160 -0.92 -10.57 -30.05
CA THR A 160 0.51 -10.25 -29.97
C THR A 160 1.21 -11.05 -28.87
N ARG A 161 0.58 -11.15 -27.68
CA ARG A 161 1.15 -11.96 -26.56
C ARG A 161 1.17 -13.45 -26.88
N ALA A 162 0.13 -13.97 -27.52
CA ALA A 162 0.07 -15.38 -27.92
C ALA A 162 1.16 -15.70 -28.95
N LYS A 163 1.35 -14.86 -29.97
CA LYS A 163 2.42 -14.99 -30.96
C LYS A 163 3.81 -14.97 -30.31
N ALA A 164 4.04 -14.04 -29.37
CA ALA A 164 5.32 -13.96 -28.65
C ALA A 164 5.64 -15.22 -27.83
N ARG A 165 4.62 -16.01 -27.47
CA ARG A 165 4.76 -17.30 -26.76
C ARG A 165 4.69 -18.52 -27.67
N ASN A 166 4.63 -18.33 -28.99
CA ASN A 166 4.37 -19.39 -29.98
C ASN A 166 3.10 -20.22 -29.69
N GLN A 167 2.04 -19.54 -29.21
CA GLN A 167 0.74 -20.13 -28.87
C GLN A 167 -0.34 -19.60 -29.81
N ALA A 168 -1.35 -20.43 -30.09
CA ALA A 168 -2.54 -19.95 -30.78
C ALA A 168 -3.32 -18.99 -29.84
N PRO A 169 -3.76 -17.82 -30.33
CA PRO A 169 -4.58 -16.93 -29.51
C PRO A 169 -5.95 -17.58 -29.21
N PRO A 170 -6.50 -17.37 -28.02
CA PRO A 170 -7.87 -17.77 -27.73
C PRO A 170 -8.85 -17.02 -28.66
N ALA A 171 -10.01 -17.58 -28.94
CA ALA A 171 -11.02 -16.90 -29.77
C ALA A 171 -11.45 -15.55 -29.14
N LEU A 172 -11.74 -14.56 -30.00
CA LEU A 172 -12.19 -13.24 -29.54
C LEU A 172 -13.42 -13.35 -28.63
N ASP A 173 -14.41 -14.17 -28.98
CA ASP A 173 -15.64 -14.31 -28.20
C ASP A 173 -15.36 -14.91 -26.80
N ALA A 174 -14.43 -15.87 -26.70
CA ALA A 174 -14.01 -16.43 -25.42
C ALA A 174 -13.24 -15.43 -24.54
N SER A 175 -12.66 -14.41 -25.15
CA SER A 175 -11.86 -13.37 -24.45
C SER A 175 -12.65 -12.07 -24.21
N ARG A 176 -13.82 -11.93 -24.84
CA ARG A 176 -14.57 -10.66 -24.92
C ARG A 176 -14.89 -10.08 -23.55
N GLU A 177 -15.47 -10.87 -22.65
CA GLU A 177 -15.85 -10.42 -21.30
C GLU A 177 -14.62 -9.95 -20.49
N TYR A 178 -13.55 -10.73 -20.54
CA TYR A 178 -12.28 -10.36 -19.89
C TYR A 178 -11.71 -9.06 -20.46
N ILE A 179 -11.74 -8.89 -21.80
CA ILE A 179 -11.23 -7.68 -22.45
C ILE A 179 -12.10 -6.48 -22.08
N GLN A 180 -13.42 -6.63 -22.10
CA GLN A 180 -14.35 -5.56 -21.69
C GLN A 180 -14.08 -5.11 -20.26
N GLU A 181 -13.94 -6.04 -19.31
CA GLU A 181 -13.63 -5.70 -17.91
C GLU A 181 -12.26 -5.01 -17.78
N ALA A 182 -11.24 -5.48 -18.49
CA ALA A 182 -9.92 -4.84 -18.50
C ALA A 182 -9.98 -3.40 -19.05
N LEU A 183 -10.76 -3.16 -20.10
CA LEU A 183 -10.97 -1.84 -20.69
C LEU A 183 -11.76 -0.94 -19.75
N VAL A 184 -12.82 -1.46 -19.12
CA VAL A 184 -13.59 -0.71 -18.10
C VAL A 184 -12.68 -0.31 -16.96
N GLN A 185 -11.85 -1.22 -16.44
CA GLN A 185 -10.93 -0.90 -15.35
C GLN A 185 -9.91 0.16 -15.77
N ARG A 186 -9.40 0.10 -17.01
CA ARG A 186 -8.52 1.14 -17.56
C ARG A 186 -9.24 2.50 -17.60
N GLY A 187 -10.48 2.53 -18.11
CA GLY A 187 -11.28 3.75 -18.15
C GLY A 187 -11.57 4.34 -16.76
N ILE A 188 -11.83 3.48 -15.75
CA ILE A 188 -11.99 3.92 -14.36
C ILE A 188 -10.70 4.58 -13.87
N ASN A 189 -9.54 3.97 -14.10
CA ASN A 189 -8.25 4.52 -13.68
C ASN A 189 -7.98 5.89 -14.35
N GLU A 190 -8.24 6.02 -15.65
CA GLU A 190 -8.10 7.29 -16.36
C GLU A 190 -9.03 8.39 -15.84
N GLN A 191 -10.26 8.04 -15.47
CA GLN A 191 -11.20 8.98 -14.84
C GLN A 191 -10.73 9.37 -13.44
N ALA A 192 -10.27 8.40 -12.66
CA ALA A 192 -9.74 8.61 -11.32
C ALA A 192 -8.49 9.53 -11.36
N ASP A 193 -7.56 9.30 -12.29
CA ASP A 193 -6.35 10.12 -12.43
C ASP A 193 -6.69 11.58 -12.76
N ARG A 194 -7.63 11.82 -13.68
CA ARG A 194 -8.10 13.19 -13.99
C ARG A 194 -8.72 13.85 -12.76
N TRP A 195 -9.62 13.13 -12.11
CA TRP A 195 -10.28 13.62 -10.91
C TRP A 195 -9.31 13.89 -9.76
N LEU A 196 -8.33 13.01 -9.52
CA LEU A 196 -7.29 13.19 -8.52
C LEU A 196 -6.45 14.44 -8.80
N LYS A 197 -6.04 14.65 -10.07
CA LYS A 197 -5.30 15.84 -10.48
C LYS A 197 -6.09 17.13 -10.20
N GLU A 198 -7.38 17.16 -10.52
CA GLU A 198 -8.27 18.29 -10.27
C GLU A 198 -8.51 18.52 -8.77
N SER A 199 -8.70 17.44 -8.01
CA SER A 199 -8.90 17.48 -6.56
C SER A 199 -7.66 17.99 -5.86
N ARG A 200 -6.49 17.48 -6.22
CA ARG A 200 -5.20 17.91 -5.67
C ARG A 200 -4.93 19.41 -5.90
N ALA A 201 -5.32 19.95 -7.06
CA ALA A 201 -5.14 21.37 -7.38
C ALA A 201 -5.99 22.31 -6.51
N ARG A 202 -7.03 21.80 -5.86
CA ARG A 202 -7.93 22.56 -4.96
C ARG A 202 -7.57 22.45 -3.49
N LEU A 203 -6.68 21.50 -3.13
CA LEU A 203 -6.30 21.24 -1.75
C LEU A 203 -5.06 22.03 -1.34
N ARG A 204 -5.00 22.39 -0.07
CA ARG A 204 -3.79 22.94 0.56
C ARG A 204 -2.90 21.78 1.00
N VAL A 205 -1.83 21.55 0.25
CA VAL A 205 -0.84 20.51 0.54
C VAL A 205 0.50 21.18 0.86
N ALA A 206 1.04 20.92 2.06
CA ALA A 206 2.39 21.32 2.45
C ALA A 206 3.23 20.06 2.69
N LYS A 207 4.33 19.90 1.94
CA LYS A 207 5.27 18.78 2.07
C LYS A 207 6.50 19.24 2.85
N PHE A 208 6.97 18.42 3.80
CA PHE A 208 8.10 18.67 4.67
C PHE A 208 9.19 17.59 4.53
N LEU A 209 9.06 16.68 3.56
CA LEU A 209 10.14 15.78 3.20
C LEU A 209 11.31 16.60 2.67
N SER A 210 12.45 16.57 3.37
CA SER A 210 13.71 17.09 2.81
C SER A 210 14.12 16.14 1.67
N GLU A 211 14.23 16.66 0.46
CA GLU A 211 14.88 15.93 -0.62
C GLU A 211 16.33 15.68 -0.21
N GLY A 212 16.66 14.40 0.11
CA GLY A 212 18.03 13.94 0.21
C GLY A 212 18.65 13.93 1.59
N ALA A 213 18.36 12.91 2.39
CA ALA A 213 19.41 12.25 3.17
C ALA A 213 19.68 10.91 2.45
N LYS A 214 20.70 10.91 1.58
CA LYS A 214 21.32 9.67 1.06
C LYS A 214 22.20 9.07 2.13
#